data_ec5ee1df6540b52444740b1e86fefecb
#
_entry.id   ec5ee1df6540b52444740b1e86fefecb
#
_cell.length_a   1.000
_cell.length_b   1.000
_cell.length_c   1.000
_cell.angle_alpha   90.00
_cell.angle_beta   90.00
_cell.angle_gamma   90.00
#
_symmetry.space_group_name_H-M   'P 1'
#
loop_
_entity.id
_entity.type
_entity.pdbx_description
1 polymer ?
#
loop_
_entity_poly.entity_id
_entity_poly.type
_entity_poly.pdbx_seq_one_letter_code
_entity_poly.pdbx_strand_id
1 'polypeptide(L)'
;VKYFNVTVLYVNPNIYPKEEYELRYKEVKRFVEEYSKDEGIKIDLVKEDVPYEEYLDVVKGHEGDLEGGHRCLLCHRYRMDLAYSYASKNNFEYFTTVMTVSSKKPSQILNEIGIELSKKYVNTKFLEADFKKENGQLIGINIAKKYNLYRQCYCGCEFSYRVK
;
A
#
# COMPACT_ATOMS: atom_id res chain seq x y z
N VAL A 1 -12.37 -8.76 4.50
CA VAL A 1 -12.54 -10.20 4.70
C VAL A 1 -13.94 -10.55 5.18
N LYS A 2 -14.48 -9.81 6.16
CA LYS A 2 -15.84 -10.10 6.68
C LYS A 2 -16.95 -9.88 5.61
N TYR A 3 -16.75 -8.94 4.70
CA TYR A 3 -17.77 -8.52 3.72
C TYR A 3 -17.33 -8.68 2.26
N PHE A 4 -16.06 -8.95 2.01
CA PHE A 4 -15.45 -9.00 0.69
C PHE A 4 -14.56 -10.22 0.54
N ASN A 5 -14.50 -10.76 -0.68
CA ASN A 5 -13.40 -11.60 -1.11
C ASN A 5 -12.19 -10.70 -1.36
N VAL A 6 -11.12 -10.88 -0.61
CA VAL A 6 -9.98 -9.97 -0.59
C VAL A 6 -8.81 -10.54 -1.36
N THR A 7 -8.28 -9.74 -2.29
CA THR A 7 -6.97 -9.95 -2.90
C THR A 7 -6.04 -8.84 -2.41
N VAL A 8 -4.92 -9.20 -1.81
CA VAL A 8 -3.85 -8.28 -1.44
C VAL A 8 -2.94 -8.12 -2.65
N LEU A 9 -2.80 -6.90 -3.14
CA LEU A 9 -1.84 -6.56 -4.19
C LEU A 9 -0.60 -5.90 -3.58
N TYR A 10 0.55 -6.53 -3.74
CA TYR A 10 1.84 -5.97 -3.37
C TYR A 10 2.48 -5.31 -4.59
N VAL A 11 2.36 -3.99 -4.68
CA VAL A 11 2.97 -3.14 -5.71
C VAL A 11 3.60 -1.92 -5.05
N ASN A 12 4.91 -1.94 -4.91
CA ASN A 12 5.65 -0.96 -4.10
C ASN A 12 6.98 -0.56 -4.78
N PRO A 13 6.95 0.06 -5.97
CA PRO A 13 8.15 0.42 -6.72
C PRO A 13 9.05 1.43 -6.01
N ASN A 14 8.54 2.08 -4.97
CA ASN A 14 9.26 3.08 -4.20
C ASN A 14 10.21 2.50 -3.15
N ILE A 15 10.18 1.18 -2.88
CA ILE A 15 10.96 0.61 -1.78
C ILE A 15 12.41 0.39 -2.20
N TYR A 16 13.31 0.97 -1.41
CA TYR A 16 14.75 0.90 -1.52
C TYR A 16 15.39 0.58 -0.15
N PRO A 17 16.45 -0.22 -0.08
CA PRO A 17 17.04 -0.99 -1.18
C PRO A 17 16.18 -2.21 -1.57
N LYS A 18 16.60 -2.95 -2.60
CA LYS A 18 15.86 -4.13 -3.10
C LYS A 18 15.68 -5.22 -2.03
N GLU A 19 16.66 -5.37 -1.15
CA GLU A 19 16.61 -6.32 -0.02
C GLU A 19 15.45 -5.99 0.93
N GLU A 20 15.17 -4.72 1.17
CA GLU A 20 14.03 -4.27 1.97
C GLU A 20 12.71 -4.54 1.27
N TYR A 21 12.65 -4.35 -0.05
CA TYR A 21 11.48 -4.70 -0.86
C TYR A 21 11.14 -6.19 -0.74
N GLU A 22 12.14 -7.07 -0.90
CA GLU A 22 11.96 -8.50 -0.79
C GLU A 22 11.64 -8.96 0.65
N LEU A 23 12.25 -8.32 1.65
CA LEU A 23 11.95 -8.58 3.05
C LEU A 23 10.48 -8.28 3.36
N ARG A 24 9.99 -7.11 2.94
CA ARG A 24 8.58 -6.71 3.15
C ARG A 24 7.62 -7.62 2.39
N TYR A 25 7.96 -8.04 1.19
CA TYR A 25 7.12 -8.98 0.44
C TYR A 25 7.03 -10.34 1.14
N LYS A 26 8.16 -10.90 1.56
CA LYS A 26 8.20 -12.18 2.32
C LYS A 26 7.34 -12.09 3.58
N GLU A 27 7.41 -10.97 4.27
CA GLU A 27 6.63 -10.73 5.48
C GLU A 27 5.12 -10.66 5.21
N VAL A 28 4.71 -9.95 4.15
CA VAL A 28 3.29 -9.91 3.74
C VAL A 28 2.81 -11.30 3.36
N LYS A 29 3.61 -12.07 2.61
CA LYS A 29 3.27 -13.44 2.21
C LYS A 29 3.07 -14.34 3.43
N ARG A 30 4.04 -14.36 4.35
CA ARG A 30 3.96 -15.12 5.60
C ARG A 30 2.70 -14.75 6.40
N PHE A 31 2.44 -13.45 6.56
CA PHE A 31 1.28 -12.97 7.30
C PHE A 31 -0.05 -13.39 6.65
N VAL A 32 -0.19 -13.27 5.33
CA VAL A 32 -1.39 -13.67 4.62
C VAL A 32 -1.65 -15.17 4.79
N GLU A 33 -0.62 -16.01 4.70
CA GLU A 33 -0.73 -17.46 4.89
C GLU A 33 -1.13 -17.83 6.32
N GLU A 34 -0.46 -17.27 7.34
CA GLU A 34 -0.75 -17.55 8.75
C GLU A 34 -2.14 -17.04 9.15
N TYR A 35 -2.47 -15.81 8.77
CA TYR A 35 -3.75 -15.19 9.09
C TYR A 35 -4.92 -15.93 8.41
N SER A 36 -4.76 -16.31 7.15
CA SER A 36 -5.79 -17.08 6.43
C SER A 36 -6.06 -18.43 7.11
N LYS A 37 -5.00 -19.10 7.57
CA LYS A 37 -5.11 -20.37 8.28
C LYS A 37 -5.79 -20.21 9.64
N ASP A 38 -5.37 -19.22 10.42
CA ASP A 38 -5.88 -18.98 11.78
C ASP A 38 -7.36 -18.61 11.77
N GLU A 39 -7.77 -17.78 10.81
CA GLU A 39 -9.15 -17.30 10.71
C GLU A 39 -10.05 -18.19 9.83
N GLY A 40 -9.50 -19.24 9.21
CA GLY A 40 -10.24 -20.13 8.32
C GLY A 40 -10.80 -19.43 7.07
N ILE A 41 -10.09 -18.45 6.54
CA ILE A 41 -10.51 -17.63 5.40
C ILE A 41 -9.50 -17.70 4.26
N LYS A 42 -9.95 -17.40 3.04
CA LYS A 42 -9.08 -17.28 1.88
C LYS A 42 -8.77 -15.83 1.60
N ILE A 43 -7.48 -15.49 1.51
CA ILE A 43 -6.97 -14.22 1.03
C ILE A 43 -5.98 -14.51 -0.09
N ASP A 44 -6.23 -13.98 -1.28
CA ASP A 44 -5.29 -14.10 -2.39
C ASP A 44 -4.21 -13.02 -2.28
N LEU A 45 -2.97 -13.36 -2.63
CA LEU A 45 -1.83 -12.44 -2.67
C LEU A 45 -1.26 -12.41 -4.08
N VAL A 46 -1.16 -11.22 -4.63
CA VAL A 46 -0.53 -10.97 -5.94
C VAL A 46 0.66 -10.02 -5.74
N LYS A 47 1.75 -10.30 -6.44
CA LYS A 47 2.94 -9.45 -6.52
C LYS A 47 3.05 -8.88 -7.93
N GLU A 48 3.12 -7.56 -8.03
CA GLU A 48 3.42 -6.85 -9.26
C GLU A 48 4.77 -6.17 -9.13
N ASP A 49 5.73 -6.64 -9.90
CA ASP A 49 7.08 -6.07 -9.93
C ASP A 49 7.12 -4.93 -10.98
N VAL A 50 7.42 -3.74 -10.51
CA VAL A 50 7.61 -2.54 -11.34
C VAL A 50 9.04 -2.08 -11.16
N PRO A 51 9.76 -1.73 -12.24
CA PRO A 51 11.13 -1.23 -12.15
C PRO A 51 11.25 -0.01 -11.22
N TYR A 52 12.28 0.00 -10.38
CA TYR A 52 12.51 1.12 -9.44
C TYR A 52 12.75 2.44 -10.16
N GLU A 53 13.34 2.36 -11.35
CA GLU A 53 13.63 3.50 -12.22
C GLU A 53 12.35 4.26 -12.62
N GLU A 54 11.25 3.57 -12.83
CA GLU A 54 9.96 4.21 -13.13
C GLU A 54 9.48 5.09 -11.96
N TYR A 55 9.71 4.63 -10.72
CA TYR A 55 9.41 5.46 -9.55
C TYR A 55 10.31 6.70 -9.49
N LEU A 56 11.60 6.56 -9.81
CA LEU A 56 12.53 7.69 -9.83
C LEU A 56 12.12 8.74 -10.87
N ASP A 57 11.69 8.30 -12.05
CA ASP A 57 11.18 9.21 -13.10
C ASP A 57 9.95 9.98 -12.62
N VAL A 58 9.03 9.32 -11.89
CA VAL A 58 7.82 9.97 -11.34
C VAL A 58 8.16 11.06 -10.33
N VAL A 59 9.19 10.89 -9.51
CA VAL A 59 9.55 11.84 -8.45
C VAL A 59 10.69 12.77 -8.82
N LYS A 60 11.14 12.74 -10.08
CA LYS A 60 12.23 13.55 -10.60
C LYS A 60 12.00 15.04 -10.38
N GLY A 61 13.02 15.72 -9.86
CA GLY A 61 12.96 17.14 -9.49
C GLY A 61 12.37 17.41 -8.11
N HIS A 62 11.95 16.34 -7.38
CA HIS A 62 11.38 16.43 -6.03
C HIS A 62 12.21 15.65 -4.99
N GLU A 63 13.44 15.26 -5.31
CA GLU A 63 14.32 14.46 -4.47
C GLU A 63 14.60 15.14 -3.12
N GLY A 64 14.73 16.47 -3.13
CA GLY A 64 14.99 17.31 -1.96
C GLY A 64 13.77 17.60 -1.07
N ASP A 65 12.57 17.21 -1.49
CA ASP A 65 11.34 17.48 -0.72
C ASP A 65 11.38 16.75 0.63
N LEU A 66 10.82 17.39 1.64
CA LEU A 66 10.61 16.75 2.95
C LEU A 66 9.61 15.58 2.86
N GLU A 67 9.71 14.63 3.80
CA GLU A 67 8.70 13.58 3.95
C GLU A 67 7.32 14.19 4.22
N GLY A 68 6.32 13.79 3.44
CA GLY A 68 4.97 14.37 3.46
C GLY A 68 4.76 15.51 2.43
N GLY A 69 5.81 15.98 1.76
CA GLY A 69 5.75 17.00 0.72
C GLY A 69 5.29 16.47 -0.64
N HIS A 70 5.55 17.25 -1.70
CA HIS A 70 5.04 16.97 -3.05
C HIS A 70 5.54 15.64 -3.60
N ARG A 71 6.82 15.28 -3.36
CA ARG A 71 7.35 13.94 -3.71
C ARG A 71 6.46 12.81 -3.18
N CYS A 72 5.97 12.92 -1.93
CA CYS A 72 5.12 11.90 -1.34
C CYS A 72 3.74 11.84 -2.00
N LEU A 73 3.18 12.99 -2.44
CA LEU A 73 1.93 13.01 -3.20
C LEU A 73 2.06 12.30 -4.54
N LEU A 74 3.14 12.58 -5.29
CA LEU A 74 3.47 11.88 -6.54
C LEU A 74 3.61 10.37 -6.32
N CYS A 75 4.33 9.97 -5.28
CA CYS A 75 4.50 8.57 -4.89
C CYS A 75 3.17 7.88 -4.59
N HIS A 76 2.30 8.52 -3.79
CA HIS A 76 0.99 7.95 -3.45
C HIS A 76 0.12 7.80 -4.69
N ARG A 77 0.07 8.83 -5.53
CA ARG A 77 -0.71 8.82 -6.77
C ARG A 77 -0.24 7.71 -7.72
N TYR A 78 1.06 7.62 -7.95
CA TYR A 78 1.65 6.61 -8.82
C TYR A 78 1.34 5.18 -8.36
N ARG A 79 1.56 4.89 -7.08
CA ARG A 79 1.28 3.57 -6.51
C ARG A 79 -0.21 3.22 -6.54
N MET A 80 -1.08 4.19 -6.30
CA MET A 80 -2.52 3.99 -6.39
C MET A 80 -2.96 3.78 -7.84
N ASP A 81 -2.38 4.50 -8.81
CA ASP A 81 -2.68 4.32 -10.23
C ASP A 81 -2.29 2.92 -10.72
N LEU A 82 -1.09 2.44 -10.35
CA LEU A 82 -0.65 1.07 -10.64
C LEU A 82 -1.63 0.02 -10.09
N ALA A 83 -1.99 0.15 -8.80
CA ALA A 83 -2.88 -0.80 -8.14
C ALA A 83 -4.29 -0.76 -8.70
N TYR A 84 -4.80 0.43 -8.99
CA TYR A 84 -6.13 0.60 -9.58
C TYR A 84 -6.19 0.07 -11.02
N SER A 85 -5.13 0.32 -11.81
CA SER A 85 -4.98 -0.24 -13.16
C SER A 85 -5.04 -1.76 -13.12
N TYR A 86 -4.31 -2.39 -12.18
CA TYR A 86 -4.36 -3.83 -11.98
C TYR A 86 -5.77 -4.30 -11.65
N ALA A 87 -6.43 -3.65 -10.69
CA ALA A 87 -7.79 -4.00 -10.29
C ALA A 87 -8.78 -3.91 -11.46
N SER A 88 -8.71 -2.84 -12.24
CA SER A 88 -9.58 -2.64 -13.40
C SER A 88 -9.33 -3.66 -14.51
N LYS A 89 -8.07 -3.96 -14.84
CA LYS A 89 -7.70 -4.95 -15.85
C LYS A 89 -8.12 -6.39 -15.49
N ASN A 90 -8.18 -6.68 -14.19
CA ASN A 90 -8.56 -8.00 -13.69
C ASN A 90 -10.01 -8.07 -13.19
N ASN A 91 -10.85 -7.08 -13.55
CA ASN A 91 -12.29 -7.05 -13.27
C ASN A 91 -12.65 -7.13 -11.78
N PHE A 92 -11.83 -6.53 -10.91
CA PHE A 92 -12.21 -6.36 -9.51
C PHE A 92 -13.35 -5.36 -9.38
N GLU A 93 -14.35 -5.69 -8.57
CA GLU A 93 -15.49 -4.79 -8.35
C GLU A 93 -15.10 -3.53 -7.59
N TYR A 94 -14.19 -3.69 -6.61
CA TYR A 94 -13.73 -2.61 -5.76
C TYR A 94 -12.20 -2.53 -5.69
N PHE A 95 -11.71 -1.31 -5.54
CA PHE A 95 -10.33 -1.01 -5.19
C PHE A 95 -10.28 -0.10 -3.96
N THR A 96 -9.38 -0.36 -3.04
CA THR A 96 -9.04 0.52 -1.93
C THR A 96 -7.57 0.45 -1.58
N THR A 97 -7.08 1.38 -0.76
CA THR A 97 -5.69 1.39 -0.31
C THR A 97 -5.58 1.28 1.20
N VAL A 98 -4.72 0.38 1.67
CA VAL A 98 -4.39 0.25 3.10
C VAL A 98 -3.44 1.32 3.61
N MET A 99 -2.95 2.22 2.77
CA MET A 99 -2.09 3.33 3.19
C MET A 99 -2.77 4.23 4.22
N THR A 100 -4.10 4.28 4.22
CA THR A 100 -4.89 5.08 5.17
C THR A 100 -4.79 4.62 6.63
N VAL A 101 -4.24 3.43 6.92
CA VAL A 101 -3.99 2.97 8.30
C VAL A 101 -2.84 3.74 8.95
N SER A 102 -1.93 4.31 8.16
CA SER A 102 -0.77 5.04 8.66
C SER A 102 -1.15 6.40 9.23
N SER A 103 -0.70 6.69 10.46
CA SER A 103 -0.85 8.02 11.07
C SER A 103 -0.11 9.13 10.30
N LYS A 104 0.92 8.76 9.52
CA LYS A 104 1.73 9.69 8.70
C LYS A 104 1.14 9.96 7.32
N LYS A 105 0.03 9.31 6.95
CA LYS A 105 -0.60 9.46 5.63
C LYS A 105 -2.04 9.93 5.81
N PRO A 106 -2.36 11.17 5.40
CA PRO A 106 -3.71 11.71 5.50
C PRO A 106 -4.68 10.89 4.63
N SER A 107 -5.71 10.30 5.27
CA SER A 107 -6.74 9.52 4.56
C SER A 107 -7.53 10.37 3.56
N GLN A 108 -7.75 11.64 3.89
CA GLN A 108 -8.42 12.58 2.99
C GLN A 108 -7.70 12.67 1.64
N ILE A 109 -6.39 12.95 1.66
CA ILE A 109 -5.59 13.07 0.42
C ILE A 109 -5.60 11.77 -0.38
N LEU A 110 -5.47 10.63 0.29
CA LEU A 110 -5.50 9.32 -0.38
C LEU A 110 -6.88 9.03 -1.00
N ASN A 111 -7.97 9.41 -0.34
CA ASN A 111 -9.31 9.26 -0.87
C ASN A 111 -9.55 10.21 -2.06
N GLU A 112 -9.10 11.47 -1.99
CA GLU A 112 -9.16 12.40 -3.11
C GLU A 112 -8.44 11.86 -4.35
N ILE A 113 -7.23 11.29 -4.19
CA ILE A 113 -6.50 10.63 -5.27
C ILE A 113 -7.31 9.44 -5.83
N GLY A 114 -7.89 8.62 -4.96
CA GLY A 114 -8.69 7.47 -5.39
C GLY A 114 -9.95 7.86 -6.16
N ILE A 115 -10.66 8.91 -5.71
CA ILE A 115 -11.81 9.48 -6.39
C ILE A 115 -11.42 10.05 -7.76
N GLU A 116 -10.28 10.73 -7.84
CA GLU A 116 -9.80 11.25 -9.11
C GLU A 116 -9.47 10.12 -10.10
N LEU A 117 -8.76 9.10 -9.64
CA LEU A 117 -8.42 7.93 -10.46
C LEU A 117 -9.64 7.10 -10.86
N SER A 118 -10.73 7.11 -10.08
CA SER A 118 -11.96 6.39 -10.43
C SER A 118 -12.59 6.86 -11.73
N LYS A 119 -12.35 8.11 -12.13
CA LYS A 119 -12.78 8.65 -13.43
C LYS A 119 -12.07 7.99 -14.61
N LYS A 120 -10.85 7.45 -14.39
CA LYS A 120 -10.07 6.72 -15.40
C LYS A 120 -10.42 5.23 -15.43
N TYR A 121 -10.80 4.64 -14.30
CA TYR A 121 -11.03 3.20 -14.13
C TYR A 121 -12.50 2.89 -13.84
N VAL A 122 -13.36 3.18 -14.80
CA VAL A 122 -14.84 3.15 -14.65
C VAL A 122 -15.44 1.78 -14.32
N ASN A 123 -14.72 0.69 -14.60
CA ASN A 123 -15.19 -0.69 -14.35
C ASN A 123 -14.96 -1.16 -12.93
N THR A 124 -14.18 -0.43 -12.13
CA THR A 124 -13.83 -0.77 -10.75
C THR A 124 -14.16 0.41 -9.85
N LYS A 125 -14.96 0.20 -8.82
CA LYS A 125 -15.36 1.27 -7.90
C LYS A 125 -14.26 1.53 -6.87
N PHE A 126 -13.97 2.81 -6.61
CA PHE A 126 -13.12 3.17 -5.49
C PHE A 126 -13.90 3.08 -4.17
N LEU A 127 -13.38 2.31 -3.23
CA LEU A 127 -13.92 2.24 -1.87
C LEU A 127 -13.14 3.20 -0.97
N GLU A 128 -13.74 4.35 -0.68
CA GLU A 128 -13.20 5.31 0.27
C GLU A 128 -13.09 4.69 1.66
N ALA A 129 -11.93 4.83 2.28
CA ALA A 129 -11.70 4.26 3.60
C ALA A 129 -10.76 5.12 4.45
N ASP A 130 -10.98 5.09 5.75
CA ASP A 130 -10.03 5.55 6.75
C ASP A 130 -9.85 4.45 7.79
N PHE A 131 -8.89 3.56 7.52
CA PHE A 131 -8.61 2.42 8.37
C PHE A 131 -7.99 2.77 9.74
N LYS A 132 -7.82 4.06 10.07
CA LYS A 132 -7.48 4.52 11.42
C LYS A 132 -8.71 4.61 12.33
N LYS A 133 -9.90 4.86 11.74
CA LYS A 133 -11.15 5.01 12.49
C LYS A 133 -11.51 3.72 13.23
N GLU A 134 -12.41 3.82 14.19
CA GLU A 134 -12.92 2.70 14.99
C GLU A 134 -11.81 1.82 15.61
N ASN A 135 -10.76 2.48 16.11
CA ASN A 135 -9.57 1.81 16.65
C ASN A 135 -8.78 0.95 15.64
N GLY A 136 -8.97 1.13 14.33
CA GLY A 136 -8.32 0.32 13.31
C GLY A 136 -6.80 0.33 13.40
N GLN A 137 -6.19 1.46 13.77
CA GLN A 137 -4.74 1.52 14.03
C GLN A 137 -4.32 0.65 15.22
N LEU A 138 -5.07 0.66 16.32
CA LEU A 138 -4.80 -0.19 17.50
C LEU A 138 -4.99 -1.67 17.17
N ILE A 139 -6.03 -2.00 16.43
CA ILE A 139 -6.27 -3.36 15.93
C ILE A 139 -5.08 -3.83 15.10
N GLY A 140 -4.60 -2.99 14.15
CA GLY A 140 -3.42 -3.30 13.34
C GLY A 140 -2.15 -3.51 14.16
N ILE A 141 -1.92 -2.70 15.22
CA ILE A 141 -0.79 -2.88 16.14
C ILE A 141 -0.89 -4.21 16.89
N ASN A 142 -2.08 -4.58 17.36
CA ASN A 142 -2.29 -5.83 18.09
C ASN A 142 -2.09 -7.05 17.17
N ILE A 143 -2.58 -6.99 15.94
CA ILE A 143 -2.33 -8.01 14.91
C ILE A 143 -0.83 -8.13 14.64
N ALA A 144 -0.14 -6.99 14.44
CA ALA A 144 1.30 -6.99 14.21
C ALA A 144 2.10 -7.62 15.37
N LYS A 145 1.66 -7.42 16.61
CA LYS A 145 2.24 -8.08 17.79
C LYS A 145 1.91 -9.58 17.83
N LYS A 146 0.64 -9.96 17.59
CA LYS A 146 0.19 -11.37 17.60
C LYS A 146 1.03 -12.22 16.63
N TYR A 147 1.27 -11.70 15.42
CA TYR A 147 2.01 -12.40 14.36
C TYR A 147 3.51 -12.05 14.30
N ASN A 148 4.02 -11.30 15.29
CA ASN A 148 5.42 -10.85 15.34
C ASN A 148 5.90 -10.27 14.00
N LEU A 149 5.11 -9.35 13.42
CA LEU A 149 5.39 -8.80 12.10
C LEU A 149 6.61 -7.87 12.11
N TYR A 150 7.40 -7.95 11.06
CA TYR A 150 8.49 -7.00 10.81
C TYR A 150 7.97 -5.56 10.83
N ARG A 151 8.61 -4.73 11.62
CA ARG A 151 8.26 -3.31 11.73
C ARG A 151 9.30 -2.45 11.01
N GLN A 152 8.89 -1.91 9.88
CA GLN A 152 9.70 -0.97 9.12
C GLN A 152 10.04 0.29 9.93
N CYS A 153 11.27 0.79 9.82
CA CYS A 153 11.72 1.99 10.51
C CYS A 153 11.64 3.26 9.64
N TYR A 154 11.35 3.14 8.35
CA TYR A 154 11.21 4.25 7.41
C TYR A 154 10.08 3.98 6.39
N CYS A 155 9.69 4.99 5.61
CA CYS A 155 8.57 4.89 4.66
C CYS A 155 8.82 3.82 3.58
N GLY A 156 10.06 3.67 3.13
CA GLY A 156 10.48 2.71 2.12
C GLY A 156 11.29 3.34 0.98
N CYS A 157 11.09 4.61 0.63
CA CYS A 157 11.87 5.25 -0.43
C CYS A 157 13.28 5.63 0.05
N GLU A 158 14.24 5.70 -0.86
CA GLU A 158 15.62 6.07 -0.55
C GLU A 158 15.74 7.43 0.12
N PHE A 159 14.87 8.39 -0.25
CA PHE A 159 14.85 9.76 0.32
C PHE A 159 14.40 9.80 1.79
N SER A 160 13.79 8.73 2.30
CA SER A 160 13.44 8.55 3.71
C SER A 160 14.35 7.55 4.42
N TYR A 161 15.27 6.91 3.68
CA TYR A 161 16.23 5.97 4.21
C TYR A 161 17.33 6.72 4.98
N ARG A 162 17.45 6.42 6.26
CA ARG A 162 18.53 6.94 7.11
C ARG A 162 19.41 5.77 7.49
N VAL A 163 20.67 5.82 7.06
CA VAL A 163 21.68 4.91 7.58
C VAL A 163 21.82 5.20 9.08
N LYS A 164 21.56 4.19 9.90
CA LYS A 164 21.76 4.28 11.35
C LYS A 164 23.23 4.14 11.68
#